data_3e3f0feae42ec45a8cf2627f38d759a2
#
_entry.id   3e3f0feae42ec45a8cf2627f38d759a2
#
_cell.length_a   1.000
_cell.length_b   1.000
_cell.length_c   1.000
_cell.angle_alpha   90.00
_cell.angle_beta   90.00
_cell.angle_gamma   90.00
#
_symmetry.space_group_name_H-M   'P 1'
#
loop_
_entity.id
_entity.type
_entity.pdbx_description
1 polymer ?
#
loop_
_entity_poly.entity_id
_entity_poly.type
_entity_poly.pdbx_seq_one_letter_code
_entity_poly.pdbx_strand_id
1 'polypeptide(L)'
;MDTNDVLVAFIAYKEKTGGKTRPVLLISKRGRQLSVFRITSKYQSKSPRIQKAYCHIVDWQQANLRKPSWIDVGQTITINSEKIKVVKIGTLSDADVFRLSEFIEKHRLEAK
;
A
#
# COMPACT_ATOMS: atom_id res chain seq x y z
N MET A 1 0.04 14.40 6.39
CA MET A 1 -0.23 13.06 5.89
C MET A 1 -1.42 12.48 6.59
N ASP A 2 -2.36 11.97 5.82
CA ASP A 2 -3.62 11.44 6.33
C ASP A 2 -3.86 10.03 5.83
N THR A 3 -4.74 9.30 6.51
CA THR A 3 -5.16 7.97 6.08
C THR A 3 -5.62 8.02 4.62
N ASN A 4 -5.23 7.02 3.84
CA ASN A 4 -5.48 6.88 2.40
C ASN A 4 -4.61 7.76 1.51
N ASP A 5 -3.63 8.48 2.09
CA ASP A 5 -2.61 9.13 1.29
C ASP A 5 -1.68 8.10 0.65
N VAL A 6 -1.28 8.38 -0.57
CA VAL A 6 -0.28 7.58 -1.28
C VAL A 6 1.07 8.24 -1.05
N LEU A 7 1.99 7.48 -0.49
CA LEU A 7 3.32 7.95 -0.10
C LEU A 7 4.37 7.18 -0.88
N VAL A 8 5.56 7.76 -0.95
CA VAL A 8 6.74 7.05 -1.44
C VAL A 8 7.73 6.93 -0.29
N ALA A 9 8.18 5.73 -0.02
CA ALA A 9 9.07 5.45 1.10
C ALA A 9 10.14 4.43 0.69
N PHE A 10 11.28 4.50 1.35
CA PHE A 10 12.36 3.52 1.13
C PHE A 10 12.04 2.26 1.94
N ILE A 11 11.96 1.13 1.23
CA ILE A 11 11.69 -0.17 1.85
C ILE A 11 12.95 -1.03 1.72
N ALA A 12 13.53 -1.41 2.85
CA ALA A 12 14.75 -2.22 2.88
C ALA A 12 14.44 -3.66 2.46
N TYR A 13 15.41 -4.29 1.81
CA TYR A 13 15.33 -5.72 1.51
C TYR A 13 15.50 -6.53 2.79
N LYS A 14 14.80 -7.66 2.89
CA LYS A 14 14.86 -8.50 4.09
C LYS A 14 16.16 -9.29 4.21
N GLU A 15 16.71 -9.74 3.10
CA GLU A 15 17.80 -10.71 3.09
C GLU A 15 19.10 -10.20 2.48
N LYS A 16 19.16 -8.93 2.15
CA LYS A 16 20.37 -8.34 1.57
C LYS A 16 20.46 -6.86 1.88
N THR A 17 21.65 -6.30 1.71
CA THR A 17 21.89 -4.88 1.91
C THR A 17 21.12 -4.05 0.88
N GLY A 18 20.64 -2.88 1.29
CA GLY A 18 19.96 -1.95 0.41
C GLY A 18 18.45 -2.07 0.49
N GLY A 19 17.79 -1.49 -0.47
CA GLY A 19 16.33 -1.46 -0.55
C GLY A 19 15.90 -0.69 -1.77
N LYS A 20 14.62 -0.33 -1.82
CA LYS A 20 14.05 0.35 -2.96
C LYS A 20 13.02 1.36 -2.51
N THR A 21 12.94 2.51 -3.19
CA THR A 21 11.88 3.47 -2.98
C THR A 21 10.61 2.94 -3.63
N ARG A 22 9.53 2.83 -2.86
CA ARG A 22 8.28 2.24 -3.34
C ARG A 22 7.08 3.03 -2.88
N PRO A 23 5.98 3.02 -3.66
CA PRO A 23 4.74 3.60 -3.21
C PRO A 23 4.11 2.71 -2.13
N VAL A 24 3.52 3.37 -1.16
CA VAL A 24 2.79 2.72 -0.06
C VAL A 24 1.53 3.52 0.23
N LEU A 25 0.54 2.86 0.84
CA LEU A 25 -0.71 3.50 1.24
C LEU A 25 -0.73 3.66 2.75
N LEU A 26 -0.94 4.88 3.24
CA LEU A 26 -1.04 5.15 4.67
C LEU A 26 -2.37 4.63 5.21
N ILE A 27 -2.29 3.74 6.21
CA ILE A 27 -3.47 3.18 6.87
C ILE A 27 -3.72 3.92 8.18
N SER A 28 -2.69 4.09 8.99
CA SER A 28 -2.81 4.78 10.26
C SER A 28 -1.48 5.42 10.65
N LYS A 29 -1.58 6.41 11.51
CA LYS A 29 -0.44 7.17 11.99
C LYS A 29 -0.55 7.30 13.50
N ARG A 30 0.51 6.91 14.18
CA ARG A 30 0.59 7.04 15.63
C ARG A 30 1.93 7.69 15.98
N GLY A 31 1.89 9.00 16.19
CA GLY A 31 3.12 9.77 16.37
C GLY A 31 3.96 9.69 15.10
N ARG A 32 5.16 9.13 15.21
CA ARG A 32 6.08 8.96 14.08
C ARG A 32 6.01 7.58 13.45
N GLN A 33 5.19 6.70 14.00
CA GLN A 33 4.98 5.36 13.46
C GLN A 33 3.86 5.40 12.43
N LEU A 34 4.16 4.99 11.21
CA LEU A 34 3.20 4.91 10.12
C LEU A 34 2.93 3.45 9.81
N SER A 35 1.67 3.05 9.80
CA SER A 35 1.27 1.73 9.32
C SER A 35 0.82 1.87 7.88
N VAL A 36 1.40 1.08 6.99
CA VAL A 36 1.15 1.20 5.56
C VAL A 36 0.94 -0.18 4.91
N PHE A 37 0.24 -0.18 3.78
CA PHE A 37 0.22 -1.30 2.85
C PHE A 37 1.14 -0.97 1.67
N ARG A 38 1.84 -1.98 1.13
CA ARG A 38 2.61 -1.79 -0.11
C ARG A 38 1.66 -1.60 -1.29
N ILE A 39 2.08 -0.78 -2.23
CA ILE A 39 1.44 -0.65 -3.52
C ILE A 39 2.38 -1.27 -4.56
N THR A 40 1.85 -2.11 -5.43
CA THR A 40 2.63 -2.81 -6.44
C THR A 40 1.93 -2.77 -7.79
N SER A 41 2.70 -2.74 -8.86
CA SER A 41 2.18 -2.89 -10.24
C SER A 41 2.31 -4.33 -10.72
N LYS A 42 2.89 -5.22 -9.95
CA LYS A 42 3.18 -6.59 -10.36
C LYS A 42 2.12 -7.57 -9.85
N TYR A 43 0.95 -7.51 -10.47
CA TYR A 43 -0.15 -8.40 -10.12
C TYR A 43 -0.09 -9.71 -10.90
N GLN A 44 0.10 -9.61 -12.22
CA GLN A 44 -0.04 -10.79 -13.10
C GLN A 44 1.07 -11.82 -12.93
N SER A 45 2.23 -11.40 -12.46
CA SER A 45 3.34 -12.31 -12.20
C SER A 45 3.22 -13.06 -10.88
N LYS A 46 2.18 -12.78 -10.10
CA LYS A 46 1.99 -13.41 -8.79
C LYS A 46 1.06 -14.61 -8.89
N SER A 47 1.23 -15.56 -7.94
CA SER A 47 0.34 -16.72 -7.86
C SER A 47 -1.06 -16.29 -7.46
N PRO A 48 -2.09 -17.11 -7.79
CA PRO A 48 -3.46 -16.80 -7.37
C PRO A 48 -3.60 -16.61 -5.85
N ARG A 49 -2.82 -17.33 -5.07
CA ARG A 49 -2.83 -17.19 -3.62
C ARG A 49 -2.43 -15.78 -3.17
N ILE A 50 -1.38 -15.22 -3.80
CA ILE A 50 -0.90 -13.87 -3.49
C ILE A 50 -1.88 -12.84 -4.04
N GLN A 51 -2.40 -13.05 -5.24
CA GLN A 51 -3.33 -12.13 -5.88
C GLN A 51 -4.61 -11.91 -5.05
N LYS A 52 -5.01 -12.88 -4.26
CA LYS A 52 -6.20 -12.75 -3.39
C LYS A 52 -6.07 -11.64 -2.36
N ALA A 53 -4.86 -11.26 -2.00
CA ALA A 53 -4.60 -10.18 -1.05
C ALA A 53 -4.38 -8.83 -1.72
N TYR A 54 -4.52 -8.74 -3.04
CA TYR A 54 -4.22 -7.52 -3.81
C TYR A 54 -5.51 -6.84 -4.23
N CYS A 55 -5.74 -5.64 -3.70
CA CYS A 55 -6.88 -4.80 -4.03
C CYS A 55 -6.52 -3.86 -5.17
N HIS A 56 -7.24 -3.91 -6.28
CA HIS A 56 -6.98 -3.08 -7.45
C HIS A 56 -7.29 -1.60 -7.16
N ILE A 57 -6.37 -0.71 -7.52
CA ILE A 57 -6.59 0.73 -7.47
C ILE A 57 -7.12 1.13 -8.85
N VAL A 58 -8.42 1.39 -8.94
CA VAL A 58 -9.05 1.72 -10.22
C VAL A 58 -8.63 3.11 -10.70
N ASP A 59 -8.64 4.08 -9.79
CA ASP A 59 -8.28 5.47 -10.10
C ASP A 59 -6.80 5.76 -9.80
N TRP A 60 -5.93 4.89 -10.29
CA TRP A 60 -4.50 4.98 -10.00
C TRP A 60 -3.87 6.28 -10.55
N GLN A 61 -4.35 6.81 -11.66
CA GLN A 61 -3.85 8.06 -12.22
C GLN A 61 -4.18 9.23 -11.31
N GLN A 62 -5.38 9.25 -10.74
CA GLN A 62 -5.82 10.28 -9.80
C GLN A 62 -4.98 10.24 -8.52
N ALA A 63 -4.48 9.07 -8.15
CA ALA A 63 -3.61 8.88 -7.00
C ALA A 63 -2.14 9.19 -7.30
N ASN A 64 -1.86 9.69 -8.50
CA ASN A 64 -0.50 10.03 -8.98
C ASN A 64 0.44 8.83 -9.08
N LEU A 65 -0.11 7.66 -9.35
CA LEU A 65 0.67 6.48 -9.68
C LEU A 65 0.94 6.48 -11.19
N ARG A 66 1.98 5.78 -11.60
CA ARG A 66 2.44 5.80 -13.00
C ARG A 66 1.89 4.65 -13.85
N LYS A 67 1.34 3.63 -13.22
CA LYS A 67 0.84 2.42 -13.87
C LYS A 67 -0.32 1.86 -13.09
N PRO A 68 -1.12 0.98 -13.71
CA PRO A 68 -2.09 0.21 -12.96
C PRO A 68 -1.43 -0.46 -11.75
N SER A 69 -2.05 -0.33 -10.59
CA SER A 69 -1.44 -0.73 -9.32
C SER A 69 -2.47 -1.40 -8.42
N TRP A 70 -1.96 -2.15 -7.46
CA TRP A 70 -2.74 -2.90 -6.48
C TRP A 70 -2.19 -2.63 -5.08
N ILE A 71 -3.06 -2.70 -4.10
CA ILE A 71 -2.71 -2.57 -2.69
C ILE A 71 -2.58 -3.96 -2.10
N ASP A 72 -1.44 -4.29 -1.53
CA ASP A 72 -1.22 -5.57 -0.86
C ASP A 72 -1.73 -5.47 0.57
N VAL A 73 -2.92 -6.00 0.82
CA VAL A 73 -3.53 -5.99 2.16
C VAL A 73 -3.10 -7.19 3.01
N GLY A 74 -2.29 -8.09 2.45
CA GLY A 74 -1.84 -9.29 3.16
C GLY A 74 -0.77 -9.02 4.21
N GLN A 75 -0.17 -7.85 4.18
CA GLN A 75 0.92 -7.51 5.09
C GLN A 75 0.92 -6.02 5.41
N THR A 76 0.90 -5.70 6.70
CA THR A 76 1.06 -4.33 7.18
C THR A 76 2.52 -4.08 7.47
N ILE A 77 3.05 -2.96 7.01
CA ILE A 77 4.43 -2.54 7.25
C ILE A 77 4.40 -1.33 8.16
N THR A 78 5.28 -1.32 9.17
CA THR A 78 5.44 -0.16 10.04
C THR A 78 6.69 0.60 9.65
N ILE A 79 6.55 1.91 9.45
CA ILE A 79 7.64 2.81 9.06
C ILE A 79 7.80 3.87 10.14
N ASN A 80 9.04 4.12 10.56
CA ASN A 80 9.36 5.23 11.45
C ASN A 80 9.75 6.44 10.57
N SER A 81 8.90 7.46 10.55
CA SER A 81 9.07 8.63 9.68
C SER A 81 10.27 9.51 10.06
N GLU A 82 10.87 9.31 11.24
CA GLU A 82 12.13 9.97 11.59
C GLU A 82 13.33 9.32 10.92
N LYS A 83 13.27 8.01 10.70
CA LYS A 83 14.42 7.26 10.17
C LYS A 83 14.35 7.07 8.67
N ILE A 84 13.16 7.11 8.10
CA ILE A 84 12.94 6.88 6.67
C ILE A 84 12.22 8.08 6.08
N LYS A 85 12.79 8.65 5.02
CA LYS A 85 12.13 9.75 4.34
C LYS A 85 10.88 9.25 3.63
N VAL A 86 9.76 9.92 3.90
CA VAL A 86 8.47 9.60 3.35
C VAL A 86 7.90 10.84 2.69
N VAL A 87 7.44 10.72 1.45
CA VAL A 87 6.91 11.83 0.68
C VAL A 87 5.53 11.48 0.16
N LYS A 88 4.55 12.37 0.41
CA LYS A 88 3.21 12.22 -0.14
C LYS A 88 3.24 12.54 -1.63
N ILE A 89 2.64 11.67 -2.45
CA ILE A 89 2.52 11.90 -3.89
C ILE A 89 1.08 12.04 -4.34
N GLY A 90 0.12 11.57 -3.57
CA GLY A 90 -1.29 11.64 -3.94
C GLY A 90 -2.19 11.11 -2.85
N THR A 91 -3.46 10.88 -3.21
CA THR A 91 -4.48 10.35 -2.30
C THR A 91 -5.41 9.44 -3.11
N LEU A 92 -5.87 8.35 -2.52
CA LEU A 92 -6.87 7.50 -3.17
C LEU A 92 -8.15 8.29 -3.43
N SER A 93 -8.83 7.98 -4.53
CA SER A 93 -10.18 8.52 -4.76
C SER A 93 -11.13 7.97 -3.71
N ASP A 94 -12.24 8.66 -3.47
CA ASP A 94 -13.27 8.20 -2.54
C ASP A 94 -13.81 6.82 -2.96
N ALA A 95 -13.94 6.60 -4.27
CA ALA A 95 -14.40 5.32 -4.80
C ALA A 95 -13.40 4.20 -4.47
N ASP A 96 -12.10 4.47 -4.59
CA ASP A 96 -11.09 3.48 -4.24
C ASP A 96 -11.00 3.25 -2.74
N VAL A 97 -11.21 4.28 -1.93
CA VAL A 97 -11.30 4.13 -0.46
C VAL A 97 -12.44 3.17 -0.11
N PHE A 98 -13.60 3.35 -0.73
CA PHE A 98 -14.75 2.48 -0.49
C PHE A 98 -14.46 1.04 -0.93
N ARG A 99 -13.90 0.87 -2.12
CA ARG A 99 -13.53 -0.46 -2.64
C ARG A 99 -12.52 -1.16 -1.74
N LEU A 100 -11.54 -0.42 -1.23
CA LEU A 100 -10.54 -0.96 -0.32
C LEU A 100 -11.17 -1.42 0.99
N SER A 101 -12.07 -0.61 1.54
CA SER A 101 -12.77 -0.91 2.77
C SER A 101 -13.55 -2.22 2.66
N GLU A 102 -14.28 -2.40 1.56
CA GLU A 102 -15.00 -3.64 1.30
C GLU A 102 -14.06 -4.82 1.07
N PHE A 103 -12.97 -4.58 0.36
CA PHE A 103 -11.97 -5.62 0.09
C PHE A 103 -11.33 -6.13 1.37
N ILE A 104 -10.96 -5.24 2.28
CA ILE A 104 -10.35 -5.60 3.56
C ILE A 104 -11.32 -6.45 4.38
N GLU A 105 -12.58 -6.05 4.44
CA GLU A 105 -13.59 -6.79 5.19
C GLU A 105 -13.76 -8.19 4.65
N LYS A 106 -13.89 -8.33 3.34
CA LYS A 106 -14.02 -9.63 2.68
C LYS A 106 -12.79 -10.50 2.88
N HIS A 107 -11.59 -9.92 2.73
CA HIS A 107 -10.33 -10.64 2.92
C HIS A 107 -10.22 -11.17 4.34
N ARG A 108 -10.59 -10.36 5.32
CA ARG A 108 -10.56 -10.76 6.74
C ARG A 108 -11.52 -11.91 7.03
N LEU A 109 -12.71 -11.89 6.43
CA LEU A 109 -13.70 -12.97 6.61
C LEU A 109 -13.23 -14.26 5.97
N GLU A 110 -12.62 -14.19 4.80
CA GLU A 110 -12.11 -15.38 4.10
C GLU A 110 -10.88 -16.00 4.76
N ALA A 111 -10.14 -15.22 5.55
CA ALA A 111 -8.94 -15.69 6.23
C ALA A 111 -9.24 -16.51 7.50
N LYS A 112 -10.48 -16.60 7.89
CA LYS A 112 -10.88 -17.35 9.10
C LYS A 112 -11.14 -18.84 8.79
#